data_76c53b03b6961114339b408fa5ddc222
#
_entry.id   76c53b03b6961114339b408fa5ddc222
#
_cell.length_a   1.000
_cell.length_b   1.000
_cell.length_c   1.000
_cell.angle_alpha   90.00
_cell.angle_beta   90.00
_cell.angle_gamma   90.00
#
_symmetry.space_group_name_H-M   'P 1'
#
loop_
_entity.id
_entity.type
_entity.pdbx_description
1 polymer ?
#
loop_
_entity_poly.entity_id
_entity_poly.type
_entity_poly.pdbx_seq_one_letter_code
_entity_poly.pdbx_strand_id
1 'polypeptide(L)'
;MKKGFTLIELLVVVLIIGILAAVALPQYEKAVEKSRISALFPIAKAVETAQKTYFMANGSYSNDMSSLDITVPLPTALANPPCSLAHESSDSSRQDAQTVVALNNRTSAKSYFVAAARLTGPYACSGIKIPMTDVGALEAGRTYCYEHIGHFTGTAGNFCQRLMNGKYVTSFDSCRFYQLP
;
A
#
# COMPACT_ATOMS: atom_id res chain seq x y z
N MET A 1 29.25 -51.28 11.67
CA MET A 1 29.75 -50.66 10.41
C MET A 1 28.98 -49.36 10.19
N LYS A 2 29.63 -48.19 10.18
CA LYS A 2 28.97 -46.91 9.83
C LYS A 2 28.85 -46.84 8.30
N LYS A 3 27.61 -46.82 7.78
CA LYS A 3 27.39 -46.58 6.35
C LYS A 3 27.72 -45.13 6.03
N GLY A 4 28.66 -44.88 5.15
CA GLY A 4 28.98 -43.54 4.65
C GLY A 4 27.99 -43.14 3.58
N PHE A 5 27.71 -41.83 3.49
CA PHE A 5 26.85 -41.23 2.44
C PHE A 5 27.64 -41.23 1.12
N THR A 6 26.98 -41.59 0.03
CA THR A 6 27.61 -41.55 -1.29
C THR A 6 27.56 -40.15 -1.87
N LEU A 7 28.54 -39.78 -2.71
CA LEU A 7 28.60 -38.47 -3.37
C LEU A 7 27.40 -38.21 -4.28
N ILE A 8 26.88 -39.28 -4.93
CA ILE A 8 25.72 -39.20 -5.82
C ILE A 8 24.41 -38.94 -5.04
N GLU A 9 24.26 -39.54 -3.84
CA GLU A 9 23.10 -39.29 -2.97
C GLU A 9 23.06 -37.83 -2.55
N LEU A 10 24.19 -37.23 -2.19
CA LEU A 10 24.26 -35.80 -1.86
C LEU A 10 23.94 -34.91 -3.08
N LEU A 11 24.52 -35.25 -4.24
CA LEU A 11 24.34 -34.46 -5.47
C LEU A 11 22.87 -34.41 -5.92
N VAL A 12 22.18 -35.59 -5.87
CA VAL A 12 20.75 -35.64 -6.23
C VAL A 12 19.89 -34.82 -5.28
N VAL A 13 20.18 -34.89 -3.96
CA VAL A 13 19.42 -34.10 -2.97
C VAL A 13 19.58 -32.61 -3.19
N VAL A 14 20.80 -32.10 -3.39
CA VAL A 14 21.02 -30.65 -3.61
C VAL A 14 20.42 -30.17 -4.95
N LEU A 15 20.43 -31.04 -5.97
CA LEU A 15 19.78 -30.74 -7.24
C LEU A 15 18.26 -30.57 -7.07
N ILE A 16 17.59 -31.49 -6.38
CA ILE A 16 16.16 -31.43 -6.11
C ILE A 16 15.81 -30.19 -5.30
N ILE A 17 16.56 -29.91 -4.21
CA ILE A 17 16.35 -28.71 -3.39
C ILE A 17 16.54 -27.46 -4.24
N GLY A 18 17.55 -27.39 -5.10
CA GLY A 18 17.81 -26.27 -5.99
C GLY A 18 16.64 -25.98 -6.94
N ILE A 19 16.08 -27.02 -7.56
CA ILE A 19 14.92 -26.87 -8.45
C ILE A 19 13.67 -26.39 -7.68
N LEU A 20 13.40 -26.99 -6.52
CA LEU A 20 12.26 -26.60 -5.69
C LEU A 20 12.39 -25.16 -5.18
N ALA A 21 13.58 -24.77 -4.72
CA ALA A 21 13.85 -23.42 -4.25
C ALA A 21 13.68 -22.37 -5.37
N ALA A 22 14.13 -22.67 -6.58
CA ALA A 22 14.00 -21.76 -7.73
C ALA A 22 12.55 -21.38 -8.05
N VAL A 23 11.60 -22.29 -7.78
CA VAL A 23 10.16 -22.02 -7.99
C VAL A 23 9.52 -21.43 -6.72
N ALA A 24 9.90 -21.91 -5.54
CA ALA A 24 9.25 -21.55 -4.28
C ALA A 24 9.59 -20.12 -3.83
N LEU A 25 10.83 -19.65 -3.97
CA LEU A 25 11.27 -18.34 -3.49
C LEU A 25 10.49 -17.18 -4.11
N PRO A 26 10.34 -17.08 -5.45
CA PRO A 26 9.59 -15.96 -6.05
C PRO A 26 8.10 -15.97 -5.70
N GLN A 27 7.52 -17.14 -5.46
CA GLN A 27 6.13 -17.24 -5.00
C GLN A 27 5.97 -16.80 -3.54
N TYR A 28 6.93 -17.19 -2.69
CA TYR A 28 6.97 -16.75 -1.31
C TYR A 28 7.09 -15.22 -1.19
N GLU A 29 8.00 -14.60 -1.93
CA GLU A 29 8.17 -13.14 -1.94
C GLU A 29 6.87 -12.41 -2.33
N LYS A 30 6.18 -12.88 -3.37
CA LYS A 30 4.86 -12.34 -3.77
C LYS A 30 3.81 -12.48 -2.67
N ALA A 31 3.76 -13.64 -2.02
CA ALA A 31 2.81 -13.87 -0.92
C ALA A 31 3.08 -12.96 0.28
N VAL A 32 4.35 -12.76 0.63
CA VAL A 32 4.77 -11.85 1.71
C VAL A 32 4.39 -10.41 1.39
N GLU A 33 4.67 -9.92 0.18
CA GLU A 33 4.30 -8.56 -0.20
C GLU A 33 2.78 -8.35 -0.23
N LYS A 34 2.02 -9.33 -0.72
CA LYS A 34 0.56 -9.30 -0.67
C LYS A 34 0.04 -9.23 0.78
N SER A 35 0.60 -10.03 1.67
CA SER A 35 0.26 -10.02 3.11
C SER A 35 0.52 -8.66 3.76
N ARG A 36 1.68 -8.05 3.49
CA ARG A 36 2.06 -6.73 4.02
C ARG A 36 1.08 -5.64 3.60
N ILE A 37 0.66 -5.63 2.34
CA ILE A 37 -0.35 -4.67 1.87
C ILE A 37 -1.73 -4.96 2.47
N SER A 38 -2.10 -6.23 2.58
CA SER A 38 -3.39 -6.61 3.18
C SER A 38 -3.52 -6.13 4.62
N ALA A 39 -2.42 -6.05 5.36
CA ALA A 39 -2.41 -5.51 6.72
C ALA A 39 -2.71 -3.99 6.78
N LEU A 40 -2.58 -3.25 5.69
CA LEU A 40 -2.89 -1.82 5.64
C LEU A 40 -4.39 -1.54 5.44
N PHE A 41 -5.17 -2.50 4.91
CA PHE A 41 -6.60 -2.30 4.66
C PHE A 41 -7.40 -1.93 5.92
N PRO A 42 -7.30 -2.67 7.04
CA PRO A 42 -8.05 -2.33 8.25
C PRO A 42 -7.66 -0.97 8.80
N ILE A 43 -6.37 -0.59 8.73
CA ILE A 43 -5.90 0.72 9.21
C ILE A 43 -6.48 1.84 8.34
N ALA A 44 -6.41 1.71 7.01
CA ALA A 44 -6.96 2.71 6.11
C ALA A 44 -8.49 2.85 6.26
N LYS A 45 -9.22 1.74 6.46
CA LYS A 45 -10.66 1.76 6.70
C LYS A 45 -11.02 2.39 8.05
N ALA A 46 -10.22 2.20 9.08
CA ALA A 46 -10.42 2.86 10.37
C ALA A 46 -10.23 4.38 10.24
N VAL A 47 -9.19 4.83 9.53
CA VAL A 47 -8.96 6.26 9.25
C VAL A 47 -10.07 6.84 8.37
N GLU A 48 -10.55 6.11 7.36
CA GLU A 48 -11.70 6.51 6.56
C GLU A 48 -12.95 6.76 7.44
N THR A 49 -13.22 5.86 8.36
CA THR A 49 -14.35 5.97 9.30
C THR A 49 -14.20 7.20 10.20
N ALA A 50 -13.00 7.42 10.76
CA ALA A 50 -12.71 8.59 11.58
C ALA A 50 -12.87 9.90 10.78
N GLN A 51 -12.43 9.95 9.52
CA GLN A 51 -12.63 11.08 8.63
C GLN A 51 -14.10 11.36 8.34
N LYS A 52 -14.92 10.33 8.14
CA LYS A 52 -16.38 10.48 7.96
C LYS A 52 -17.04 11.03 9.22
N THR A 53 -16.65 10.54 10.40
CA THR A 53 -17.13 11.06 11.68
C THR A 53 -16.75 12.53 11.88
N TYR A 54 -15.50 12.88 11.58
CA TYR A 54 -15.03 14.26 11.61
C TYR A 54 -15.83 15.17 10.66
N PHE A 55 -16.07 14.69 9.43
CA PHE A 55 -16.89 15.42 8.45
C PHE A 55 -18.32 15.66 8.93
N MET A 56 -18.95 14.66 9.55
CA MET A 56 -20.31 14.83 10.11
C MET A 56 -20.36 15.88 11.20
N ALA A 57 -19.30 16.03 11.99
CA ALA A 57 -19.23 17.01 13.07
C ALA A 57 -18.84 18.42 12.60
N ASN A 58 -17.99 18.54 11.56
CA ASN A 58 -17.33 19.79 11.18
C ASN A 58 -17.70 20.31 9.76
N GLY A 59 -18.40 19.50 8.97
CA GLY A 59 -18.78 19.85 7.58
C GLY A 59 -17.62 19.82 6.58
N SER A 60 -16.41 19.42 7.00
CA SER A 60 -15.20 19.31 6.16
C SER A 60 -14.35 18.13 6.59
N TYR A 61 -13.55 17.61 5.66
CA TYR A 61 -12.55 16.60 5.99
C TYR A 61 -11.32 17.24 6.65
N SER A 62 -10.69 16.52 7.59
CA SER A 62 -9.48 16.99 8.25
C SER A 62 -8.25 16.79 7.35
N ASN A 63 -7.31 17.73 7.43
CA ASN A 63 -5.96 17.59 6.87
C ASN A 63 -4.95 17.14 7.93
N ASP A 64 -5.40 16.99 9.17
CA ASP A 64 -4.57 16.70 10.33
C ASP A 64 -5.02 15.39 10.99
N MET A 65 -4.10 14.40 11.06
CA MET A 65 -4.36 13.08 11.63
C MET A 65 -4.62 13.15 13.15
N SER A 66 -4.04 14.14 13.85
CA SER A 66 -4.23 14.31 15.29
C SER A 66 -5.62 14.85 15.65
N SER A 67 -6.32 15.48 14.70
CA SER A 67 -7.68 15.94 14.89
C SER A 67 -8.74 14.85 14.77
N LEU A 68 -8.34 13.66 14.32
CA LEU A 68 -9.22 12.51 14.20
C LEU A 68 -9.27 11.73 15.51
N ASP A 69 -10.45 11.28 15.88
CA ASP A 69 -10.66 10.42 17.06
C ASP A 69 -10.22 8.97 16.77
N ILE A 70 -8.93 8.81 16.48
CA ILE A 70 -8.30 7.51 16.20
C ILE A 70 -6.81 7.54 16.52
N THR A 71 -6.30 6.45 17.09
CA THR A 71 -4.87 6.21 17.22
C THR A 71 -4.40 5.26 16.14
N VAL A 72 -3.65 5.77 15.17
CA VAL A 72 -3.02 4.93 14.15
C VAL A 72 -1.78 4.27 14.75
N PRO A 73 -1.62 2.94 14.69
CA PRO A 73 -0.52 2.21 15.34
C PRO A 73 0.79 2.31 14.55
N LEU A 74 1.14 3.52 14.13
CA LEU A 74 2.39 3.86 13.44
C LEU A 74 3.01 5.07 14.13
N PRO A 75 4.32 5.09 14.39
CA PRO A 75 4.90 6.06 15.30
C PRO A 75 4.86 7.46 14.75
N THR A 76 5.35 8.03 13.84
CA THR A 76 5.49 9.48 13.75
C THR A 76 5.05 10.07 12.41
N ALA A 77 4.52 11.30 12.48
CA ALA A 77 4.31 12.18 11.34
C ALA A 77 5.66 12.63 10.77
N LEU A 78 5.81 12.60 9.45
CA LEU A 78 6.81 13.38 8.74
C LEU A 78 6.09 14.47 7.95
N ALA A 79 6.69 15.67 7.96
CA ALA A 79 6.17 16.80 7.20
C ALA A 79 6.10 16.56 5.69
N ASN A 80 6.90 15.65 5.17
CA ASN A 80 6.91 15.23 3.77
C ASN A 80 7.07 13.70 3.70
N PRO A 81 5.99 12.92 3.80
CA PRO A 81 6.11 11.49 3.61
C PRO A 81 6.61 11.17 2.20
N PRO A 82 7.46 10.14 2.06
CA PRO A 82 7.88 9.64 0.76
C PRO A 82 6.66 9.35 -0.12
N CYS A 83 6.87 9.30 -1.43
CA CYS A 83 5.81 8.99 -2.38
C CYS A 83 4.76 10.10 -2.58
N SER A 84 5.04 11.33 -2.17
CA SER A 84 4.14 12.49 -2.32
C SER A 84 2.72 12.25 -1.80
N LEU A 85 2.57 11.59 -0.66
CA LEU A 85 1.27 11.15 -0.13
C LEU A 85 0.57 12.18 0.75
N ALA A 86 1.26 13.20 1.23
CA ALA A 86 0.65 14.27 2.02
C ALA A 86 1.00 15.64 1.44
N HIS A 87 0.06 16.54 1.42
CA HIS A 87 0.22 17.81 0.71
C HIS A 87 -0.04 19.08 1.53
N GLU A 88 -0.78 19.04 2.63
CA GLU A 88 -1.30 20.29 3.21
C GLU A 88 -1.07 20.46 4.72
N SER A 89 -0.57 19.46 5.44
CA SER A 89 -0.31 19.56 6.89
C SER A 89 0.91 18.75 7.31
N SER A 90 1.66 19.26 8.31
CA SER A 90 2.78 18.55 8.92
C SER A 90 2.35 17.28 9.69
N ASP A 91 1.09 17.17 10.08
CA ASP A 91 0.53 16.01 10.80
C ASP A 91 -0.46 15.19 9.96
N SER A 92 -0.33 15.22 8.65
CA SER A 92 -1.21 14.50 7.73
C SER A 92 -0.91 13.01 7.60
N SER A 93 0.14 12.50 8.22
CA SER A 93 0.55 11.09 8.06
C SER A 93 1.06 10.45 9.33
N ARG A 94 1.03 9.11 9.35
CA ARG A 94 1.72 8.26 10.32
C ARG A 94 2.49 7.20 9.55
N GLN A 95 3.73 6.95 9.95
CA GLN A 95 4.59 6.00 9.26
C GLN A 95 5.58 5.30 10.16
N ASP A 96 6.07 4.16 9.67
CA ASP A 96 7.28 3.49 10.13
C ASP A 96 8.32 3.42 9.00
N ALA A 97 9.37 2.61 9.16
CA ALA A 97 10.41 2.44 8.15
C ALA A 97 9.90 1.78 6.84
N GLN A 98 8.73 1.15 6.83
CA GLN A 98 8.25 0.32 5.73
C GLN A 98 6.92 0.76 5.15
N THR A 99 6.09 1.44 5.95
CA THR A 99 4.70 1.77 5.61
C THR A 99 4.33 3.19 6.02
N VAL A 100 3.39 3.77 5.31
CA VAL A 100 2.79 5.07 5.63
C VAL A 100 1.28 4.98 5.48
N VAL A 101 0.58 5.65 6.39
CA VAL A 101 -0.85 5.96 6.26
C VAL A 101 -0.99 7.48 6.29
N ALA A 102 -1.68 8.05 5.33
CA ALA A 102 -1.74 9.50 5.13
C ALA A 102 -3.13 9.97 4.72
N LEU A 103 -3.45 11.20 5.13
CA LEU A 103 -4.52 12.01 4.57
C LEU A 103 -3.96 12.74 3.35
N ASN A 104 -4.22 12.22 2.18
CA ASN A 104 -3.75 12.80 0.93
C ASN A 104 -4.82 13.73 0.37
N ASN A 105 -4.95 14.89 0.97
CA ASN A 105 -6.01 15.85 0.69
C ASN A 105 -5.48 17.01 -0.15
N ARG A 106 -6.24 17.41 -1.15
CA ARG A 106 -6.04 18.62 -1.95
C ARG A 106 -7.29 19.46 -1.90
N THR A 107 -7.32 20.42 -1.00
CA THR A 107 -8.48 21.33 -0.81
C THR A 107 -8.80 22.12 -2.07
N SER A 108 -7.76 22.59 -2.78
CA SER A 108 -7.92 23.32 -4.05
C SER A 108 -8.61 22.50 -5.16
N ALA A 109 -8.36 21.19 -5.20
CA ALA A 109 -8.97 20.28 -6.16
C ALA A 109 -10.21 19.55 -5.61
N LYS A 110 -10.62 19.82 -4.36
CA LYS A 110 -11.70 19.12 -3.64
C LYS A 110 -11.53 17.58 -3.69
N SER A 111 -10.30 17.12 -3.70
CA SER A 111 -9.95 15.70 -3.73
C SER A 111 -9.38 15.28 -2.39
N TYR A 112 -10.08 14.40 -1.72
CA TYR A 112 -9.73 13.92 -0.39
C TYR A 112 -9.56 12.40 -0.44
N PHE A 113 -8.41 11.93 0.02
CA PHE A 113 -8.10 10.50 0.06
C PHE A 113 -7.53 10.09 1.41
N VAL A 114 -7.91 8.91 1.86
CA VAL A 114 -7.10 8.14 2.81
C VAL A 114 -6.19 7.23 1.99
N ALA A 115 -4.89 7.32 2.22
CA ALA A 115 -3.89 6.54 1.51
C ALA A 115 -3.08 5.69 2.49
N ALA A 116 -2.76 4.46 2.10
CA ALA A 116 -1.82 3.62 2.82
C ALA A 116 -0.88 2.96 1.82
N ALA A 117 0.43 3.05 2.06
CA ALA A 117 1.43 2.64 1.08
C ALA A 117 2.64 1.97 1.70
N ARG A 118 3.34 1.23 0.85
CA ARG A 118 4.69 0.74 1.10
C ARG A 118 5.71 1.84 0.80
N LEU A 119 6.71 1.98 1.66
CA LEU A 119 7.83 2.93 1.49
C LEU A 119 9.10 2.26 0.94
N THR A 120 9.22 0.95 1.08
CA THR A 120 10.42 0.19 0.73
C THR A 120 10.09 -1.06 -0.06
N GLY A 121 11.11 -1.65 -0.67
CA GLY A 121 10.99 -2.91 -1.41
C GLY A 121 10.62 -2.72 -2.89
N PRO A 122 10.37 -3.82 -3.61
CA PRO A 122 10.14 -3.81 -5.06
C PRO A 122 8.84 -3.12 -5.47
N TYR A 123 7.96 -2.86 -4.51
CA TYR A 123 6.66 -2.20 -4.70
C TYR A 123 6.56 -0.90 -3.87
N ALA A 124 7.68 -0.22 -3.65
CA ALA A 124 7.67 1.08 -2.97
C ALA A 124 6.77 2.08 -3.71
N CYS A 125 6.11 2.96 -2.97
CA CYS A 125 5.14 3.93 -3.49
C CYS A 125 3.94 3.31 -4.22
N SER A 126 3.54 2.13 -3.80
CA SER A 126 2.25 1.53 -4.13
C SER A 126 1.48 1.12 -2.87
N GLY A 127 0.19 0.94 -2.99
CA GLY A 127 -0.66 0.63 -1.86
C GLY A 127 -2.14 0.74 -2.17
N ILE A 128 -2.90 1.25 -1.22
CA ILE A 128 -4.34 1.48 -1.35
C ILE A 128 -4.68 2.96 -1.13
N LYS A 129 -5.67 3.45 -1.87
CA LYS A 129 -6.30 4.75 -1.67
C LYS A 129 -7.80 4.61 -1.62
N ILE A 130 -8.43 5.36 -0.72
CA ILE A 130 -9.87 5.42 -0.55
C ILE A 130 -10.27 6.88 -0.78
N PRO A 131 -10.96 7.23 -1.87
CA PRO A 131 -11.49 8.57 -2.08
C PRO A 131 -12.63 8.83 -1.08
N MET A 132 -12.62 10.00 -0.48
CA MET A 132 -13.68 10.46 0.45
C MET A 132 -14.81 11.18 -0.30
N THR A 133 -14.53 11.64 -1.51
CA THR A 133 -15.47 12.25 -2.46
C THR A 133 -15.28 11.60 -3.81
N ASP A 134 -16.29 11.64 -4.68
CA ASP A 134 -16.15 11.19 -6.06
C ASP A 134 -15.12 12.05 -6.80
N VAL A 135 -14.16 11.41 -7.46
CA VAL A 135 -13.11 12.09 -8.21
C VAL A 135 -12.95 11.43 -9.58
N GLY A 136 -13.52 12.03 -10.60
CA GLY A 136 -13.53 11.45 -11.95
C GLY A 136 -14.21 10.07 -11.97
N ALA A 137 -13.46 9.03 -12.32
CA ALA A 137 -13.94 7.65 -12.32
C ALA A 137 -13.78 6.93 -10.97
N LEU A 138 -13.33 7.62 -9.92
CA LEU A 138 -13.13 7.05 -8.59
C LEU A 138 -14.35 7.36 -7.70
N GLU A 139 -14.97 6.32 -7.18
CA GLU A 139 -16.17 6.39 -6.33
C GLU A 139 -15.78 6.57 -4.86
N ALA A 140 -16.46 7.47 -4.15
CA ALA A 140 -16.26 7.73 -2.74
C ALA A 140 -16.43 6.46 -1.88
N GLY A 141 -15.53 6.25 -0.92
CA GLY A 141 -15.57 5.10 0.00
C GLY A 141 -15.13 3.77 -0.60
N ARG A 142 -14.88 3.70 -1.90
CA ARG A 142 -14.36 2.49 -2.54
C ARG A 142 -12.84 2.40 -2.38
N THR A 143 -12.35 1.21 -2.12
CA THR A 143 -10.91 0.98 -1.99
C THR A 143 -10.30 0.65 -3.34
N TYR A 144 -9.31 1.44 -3.74
CA TYR A 144 -8.53 1.23 -4.96
C TYR A 144 -7.09 0.86 -4.61
N CYS A 145 -6.50 -0.04 -5.38
CA CYS A 145 -5.06 -0.20 -5.41
C CYS A 145 -4.47 0.92 -6.26
N TYR A 146 -3.33 1.49 -5.84
CA TYR A 146 -2.66 2.51 -6.64
C TYR A 146 -1.16 2.27 -6.76
N GLU A 147 -0.59 2.79 -7.84
CA GLU A 147 0.85 2.86 -8.12
C GLU A 147 1.20 4.32 -8.45
N HIS A 148 2.15 4.92 -7.72
CA HIS A 148 2.53 6.31 -7.94
C HIS A 148 3.41 6.46 -9.19
N ILE A 149 3.00 7.26 -10.15
CA ILE A 149 3.78 7.54 -11.37
C ILE A 149 5.01 8.36 -10.97
N GLY A 150 6.21 7.88 -11.26
CA GLY A 150 7.46 8.56 -10.96
C GLY A 150 8.14 8.14 -9.65
N HIS A 151 7.44 7.55 -8.70
CA HIS A 151 8.03 7.03 -7.45
C HIS A 151 7.90 5.51 -7.31
N PHE A 152 6.96 4.89 -8.01
CA PHE A 152 6.85 3.44 -8.04
C PHE A 152 8.05 2.83 -8.76
N THR A 153 8.79 1.99 -8.08
CA THR A 153 10.04 1.40 -8.60
C THR A 153 9.82 0.21 -9.53
N GLY A 154 8.61 -0.34 -9.55
CA GLY A 154 8.24 -1.47 -10.40
C GLY A 154 7.71 -1.04 -11.78
N THR A 155 7.54 -2.01 -12.68
CA THR A 155 6.81 -1.79 -13.93
C THR A 155 5.34 -1.56 -13.66
N ALA A 156 4.71 -0.63 -14.39
CA ALA A 156 3.29 -0.31 -14.28
C ALA A 156 2.41 -1.58 -14.34
N GLY A 157 1.48 -1.70 -13.41
CA GLY A 157 0.59 -2.85 -13.28
C GLY A 157 1.19 -4.08 -12.58
N ASN A 158 2.48 -4.10 -12.29
CA ASN A 158 3.09 -5.28 -11.63
C ASN A 158 2.54 -5.52 -10.24
N PHE A 159 2.26 -4.46 -9.49
CA PHE A 159 1.70 -4.58 -8.15
C PHE A 159 0.17 -4.68 -8.21
N CYS A 160 -0.52 -3.64 -8.65
CA CYS A 160 -1.96 -3.59 -8.55
C CYS A 160 -2.67 -4.58 -9.49
N GLN A 161 -2.20 -4.72 -10.71
CA GLN A 161 -2.87 -5.59 -11.69
C GLN A 161 -2.45 -7.06 -11.53
N ARG A 162 -1.13 -7.34 -11.45
CA ARG A 162 -0.63 -8.73 -11.44
C ARG A 162 -0.66 -9.36 -10.05
N LEU A 163 -0.23 -8.62 -9.01
CA LEU A 163 -0.16 -9.18 -7.66
C LEU A 163 -1.51 -9.10 -6.95
N MET A 164 -2.22 -7.97 -7.07
CA MET A 164 -3.49 -7.72 -6.37
C MET A 164 -4.73 -8.07 -7.21
N ASN A 165 -4.55 -8.50 -8.47
CA ASN A 165 -5.62 -8.81 -9.42
C ASN A 165 -6.57 -7.64 -9.71
N GLY A 166 -6.06 -6.42 -9.61
CA GLY A 166 -6.84 -5.22 -9.86
C GLY A 166 -7.06 -4.96 -11.36
N LYS A 167 -8.20 -4.38 -11.69
CA LYS A 167 -8.52 -3.89 -13.03
C LYS A 167 -8.22 -2.40 -13.11
N TYR A 168 -7.43 -1.97 -14.10
CA TYR A 168 -7.14 -0.55 -14.32
C TYR A 168 -8.43 0.26 -14.54
N VAL A 169 -8.53 1.40 -13.86
CA VAL A 169 -9.67 2.32 -13.92
C VAL A 169 -9.26 3.63 -14.57
N THR A 170 -8.31 4.33 -13.98
CA THR A 170 -7.90 5.68 -14.41
C THR A 170 -6.52 6.04 -13.88
N SER A 171 -5.96 7.13 -14.41
CA SER A 171 -4.82 7.82 -13.80
C SER A 171 -5.26 9.21 -13.35
N PHE A 172 -4.97 9.55 -12.11
CA PHE A 172 -5.28 10.83 -11.50
C PHE A 172 -4.18 11.19 -10.49
N ASP A 173 -3.81 12.46 -10.42
CA ASP A 173 -2.87 12.98 -9.43
C ASP A 173 -1.57 12.17 -9.31
N SER A 174 -0.89 11.96 -10.43
CA SER A 174 0.34 11.16 -10.51
C SER A 174 0.22 9.73 -9.98
N CYS A 175 -0.99 9.17 -9.92
CA CYS A 175 -1.24 7.79 -9.54
C CYS A 175 -2.03 7.05 -10.60
N ARG A 176 -1.72 5.76 -10.81
CA ARG A 176 -2.58 4.81 -11.53
C ARG A 176 -3.47 4.11 -10.53
N PHE A 177 -4.76 4.06 -10.81
CA PHE A 177 -5.75 3.43 -9.94
C PHE A 177 -6.32 2.17 -10.56
N TYR A 178 -6.45 1.16 -9.72
CA TYR A 178 -6.97 -0.15 -10.09
C TYR A 178 -8.05 -0.55 -9.11
N GLN A 179 -9.19 -0.96 -9.63
CA GLN A 179 -10.27 -1.52 -8.82
C GLN A 179 -9.89 -2.92 -8.37
N LEU A 180 -9.95 -3.16 -7.07
CA LEU A 180 -9.75 -4.50 -6.50
C LEU A 180 -11.01 -5.36 -6.69
N PRO A 181 -10.84 -6.70 -6.79
CA PRO A 181 -11.94 -7.64 -6.94
C PRO A 181 -12.88 -7.66 -5.73
#